data_0d26e0e6c5e6d74aee9c4d15e610a66d
#
_entry.id   0d26e0e6c5e6d74aee9c4d15e610a66d
#
_cell.length_a   1.000
_cell.length_b   1.000
_cell.length_c   1.000
_cell.angle_alpha   90.00
_cell.angle_beta   90.00
_cell.angle_gamma   90.00
#
_symmetry.space_group_name_H-M   'P 1'
#
loop_
_entity.id
_entity.type
_entity.pdbx_description
1 polymer ?
#
loop_
_entity_poly.entity_id
_entity_poly.type
_entity_poly.pdbx_seq_one_letter_code
_entity_poly.pdbx_strand_id
1 'polypeptide(L)'
;MFVLEYKLRGKPSQYQAIDEAIRTVQFVRNKCLRYWEDNKGVGQKDVYKYVTQLRSQYPFVQDLNSTACQQACERTWTAILRFYNNCKNQIAGKKGYPKYSKRTHSVEFKKSGWKLNRNSKRITFTDGKNIGELKLIGSRDLFYFQEWQIQRIRIVKRADGYYCQLMLKLDARDITPQSESTGHCVGLDMGLKYLYADSNGNTVEPPKYYRKAEKRLNKLNRRKSKKFKRGQKQSNNYKKASQKYAKGHLKVSRQREEFAKKLALRLIQSNDLIAQVDLKVKNLVRNRKLAKSINDAGWSQLRKWIEYFGIKYGRLTIAVNPAYTSQECLNCGRLIQKSLSVRTHVCSCGYVEDRDKMAALNILKKATIGHIGSWSSDLNAWGDLSSILVGSNTCQDNLSQ
;
A
#
# COMPACT_ATOMS: atom_id res chain seq x y z
N MET A 1 -2.88 -2.45 -12.07
CA MET A 1 -1.86 -3.53 -12.03
C MET A 1 -2.13 -4.39 -10.80
N PHE A 2 -2.32 -5.67 -11.01
CA PHE A 2 -2.66 -6.65 -9.99
C PHE A 2 -1.40 -7.36 -9.49
N VAL A 3 -1.27 -7.63 -8.18
CA VAL A 3 -0.09 -8.32 -7.63
C VAL A 3 -0.52 -9.54 -6.86
N LEU A 4 -0.08 -10.71 -7.30
CA LEU A 4 -0.22 -11.97 -6.56
C LEU A 4 1.08 -12.31 -5.86
N GLU A 5 1.01 -12.69 -4.60
CA GLU A 5 2.19 -13.02 -3.81
C GLU A 5 2.15 -14.47 -3.32
N TYR A 6 3.23 -15.19 -3.56
CA TYR A 6 3.46 -16.57 -3.11
C TYR A 6 4.75 -16.63 -2.30
N LYS A 7 4.78 -17.45 -1.25
CA LYS A 7 6.02 -17.73 -0.54
C LYS A 7 6.88 -18.69 -1.35
N LEU A 8 8.19 -18.42 -1.45
CA LEU A 8 9.12 -19.30 -2.13
C LEU A 8 9.68 -20.36 -1.19
N ARG A 9 9.72 -21.61 -1.65
CA ARG A 9 10.41 -22.74 -0.99
C ARG A 9 11.48 -23.28 -1.92
N GLY A 10 12.71 -23.36 -1.43
CA GLY A 10 13.89 -23.87 -2.13
C GLY A 10 14.97 -24.34 -1.15
N LYS A 11 16.14 -24.65 -1.67
CA LYS A 11 17.33 -25.05 -0.91
C LYS A 11 18.07 -23.84 -0.32
N PRO A 12 18.88 -23.99 0.74
CA PRO A 12 19.68 -22.90 1.30
C PRO A 12 20.61 -22.21 0.28
N SER A 13 21.23 -22.97 -0.65
CA SER A 13 22.05 -22.43 -1.73
C SER A 13 21.28 -21.49 -2.65
N GLN A 14 20.04 -21.83 -3.02
CA GLN A 14 19.16 -20.99 -3.83
C GLN A 14 18.80 -19.67 -3.11
N TYR A 15 18.59 -19.72 -1.80
CA TYR A 15 18.36 -18.49 -1.00
C TYR A 15 19.60 -17.60 -0.93
N GLN A 16 20.81 -18.19 -0.92
CA GLN A 16 22.06 -17.43 -1.02
C GLN A 16 22.19 -16.78 -2.40
N ALA A 17 21.87 -17.50 -3.47
CA ALA A 17 21.84 -16.97 -4.83
C ALA A 17 20.85 -15.79 -4.98
N ILE A 18 19.66 -15.88 -4.38
CA ILE A 18 18.72 -14.75 -4.34
C ILE A 18 19.29 -13.55 -3.57
N ASP A 19 19.98 -13.79 -2.45
CA ASP A 19 20.61 -12.71 -1.69
C ASP A 19 21.73 -12.04 -2.48
N GLU A 20 22.47 -12.79 -3.28
CA GLU A 20 23.50 -12.24 -4.19
C GLU A 20 22.88 -11.46 -5.33
N ALA A 21 21.81 -11.98 -5.95
CA ALA A 21 21.07 -11.26 -6.97
C ALA A 21 20.54 -9.90 -6.44
N ILE A 22 20.00 -9.87 -5.23
CA ILE A 22 19.53 -8.63 -4.58
C ILE A 22 20.69 -7.66 -4.32
N ARG A 23 21.87 -8.14 -3.90
CA ARG A 23 23.06 -7.30 -3.71
C ARG A 23 23.59 -6.75 -5.03
N THR A 24 23.61 -7.58 -6.07
CA THR A 24 24.01 -7.17 -7.42
C THR A 24 23.08 -6.10 -7.98
N VAL A 25 21.76 -6.24 -7.84
CA VAL A 25 20.79 -5.20 -8.22
C VAL A 25 21.03 -3.89 -7.47
N GLN A 26 21.36 -3.95 -6.17
CA GLN A 26 21.70 -2.75 -5.41
C GLN A 26 22.96 -2.07 -5.95
N PHE A 27 23.98 -2.84 -6.29
CA PHE A 27 25.22 -2.33 -6.90
C PHE A 27 24.92 -1.64 -8.24
N VAL A 28 24.24 -2.33 -9.17
CA VAL A 28 23.86 -1.78 -10.48
C VAL A 28 23.07 -0.48 -10.32
N ARG A 29 22.05 -0.48 -9.45
CA ARG A 29 21.26 0.73 -9.17
C ARG A 29 22.11 1.89 -8.70
N ASN A 30 23.02 1.66 -7.77
CA ASN A 30 23.87 2.71 -7.21
C ASN A 30 24.91 3.20 -8.24
N LYS A 31 25.45 2.32 -9.07
CA LYS A 31 26.34 2.69 -10.18
C LYS A 31 25.62 3.52 -11.24
N CYS A 32 24.40 3.14 -11.62
CA CYS A 32 23.57 3.94 -12.54
C CYS A 32 23.28 5.34 -11.98
N LEU A 33 22.98 5.45 -10.69
CA LEU A 33 22.76 6.75 -10.06
C LEU A 33 24.04 7.60 -10.08
N ARG A 34 25.18 6.99 -9.71
CA ARG A 34 26.49 7.66 -9.75
C ARG A 34 26.85 8.15 -11.16
N TYR A 35 26.66 7.31 -12.16
CA TYR A 35 26.91 7.66 -13.56
C TYR A 35 26.09 8.88 -14.00
N TRP A 36 24.82 8.94 -13.59
CA TRP A 36 23.98 10.12 -13.85
C TRP A 36 24.43 11.37 -13.08
N GLU A 37 24.91 11.23 -11.84
CA GLU A 37 25.41 12.37 -11.04
C GLU A 37 26.73 12.92 -11.59
N ASP A 38 27.61 12.05 -12.05
CA ASP A 38 28.96 12.44 -12.52
C ASP A 38 28.99 12.98 -13.96
N ASN A 39 27.93 12.74 -14.76
CA ASN A 39 27.86 13.12 -16.16
C ASN A 39 26.64 14.01 -16.45
N LYS A 40 26.89 15.22 -16.93
CA LYS A 40 25.79 16.14 -17.34
C LYS A 40 25.14 15.68 -18.65
N GLY A 41 23.83 15.90 -18.80
CA GLY A 41 23.09 15.61 -20.03
C GLY A 41 22.76 14.12 -20.26
N VAL A 42 23.07 13.22 -19.31
CA VAL A 42 22.79 11.79 -19.41
C VAL A 42 21.29 11.52 -19.48
N GLY A 43 20.88 10.84 -20.55
CA GLY A 43 19.51 10.35 -20.76
C GLY A 43 19.32 8.90 -20.35
N GLN A 44 18.08 8.42 -20.46
CA GLN A 44 17.74 7.03 -20.13
C GLN A 44 18.53 6.03 -20.97
N LYS A 45 18.72 6.31 -22.26
CA LYS A 45 19.46 5.43 -23.18
C LYS A 45 20.92 5.26 -22.74
N ASP A 46 21.55 6.33 -22.26
CA ASP A 46 22.95 6.29 -21.82
C ASP A 46 23.13 5.46 -20.56
N VAL A 47 22.18 5.56 -19.62
CA VAL A 47 22.19 4.71 -18.42
C VAL A 47 22.01 3.21 -18.78
N TYR A 48 21.21 2.91 -19.83
CA TYR A 48 21.12 1.52 -20.33
C TYR A 48 22.44 1.05 -20.97
N LYS A 49 23.09 1.86 -21.79
CA LYS A 49 24.41 1.55 -22.36
C LYS A 49 25.44 1.31 -21.25
N TYR A 50 25.42 2.14 -20.22
CA TYR A 50 26.29 1.98 -19.05
C TYR A 50 26.07 0.65 -18.32
N VAL A 51 24.81 0.19 -18.20
CA VAL A 51 24.55 -1.15 -17.62
C VAL A 51 25.16 -2.28 -18.44
N THR A 52 25.21 -2.15 -19.76
CA THR A 52 25.91 -3.14 -20.62
C THR A 52 27.41 -3.12 -20.35
N GLN A 53 28.02 -1.96 -20.19
CA GLN A 53 29.44 -1.83 -19.80
C GLN A 53 29.69 -2.44 -18.41
N LEU A 54 28.82 -2.20 -17.43
CA LEU A 54 28.93 -2.82 -16.10
C LEU A 54 28.88 -4.34 -16.15
N ARG A 55 28.10 -4.92 -17.07
CA ARG A 55 28.03 -6.37 -17.26
C ARG A 55 29.34 -6.95 -17.83
N SER A 56 30.00 -6.25 -18.73
CA SER A 56 31.31 -6.69 -19.26
C SER A 56 32.44 -6.50 -18.25
N GLN A 57 32.38 -5.44 -17.43
CA GLN A 57 33.42 -5.13 -16.45
C GLN A 57 33.40 -6.02 -15.19
N TYR A 58 32.19 -6.48 -14.81
CA TYR A 58 32.00 -7.18 -13.53
C TYR A 58 31.35 -8.54 -13.73
N PRO A 59 32.08 -9.66 -13.59
CA PRO A 59 31.56 -11.02 -13.77
C PRO A 59 30.30 -11.28 -12.91
N PHE A 60 30.28 -10.81 -11.65
CA PHE A 60 29.12 -11.00 -10.78
C PHE A 60 27.87 -10.22 -11.24
N VAL A 61 28.02 -9.19 -12.08
CA VAL A 61 26.90 -8.50 -12.74
C VAL A 61 26.50 -9.25 -14.00
N GLN A 62 27.45 -9.81 -14.73
CA GLN A 62 27.20 -10.65 -15.90
C GLN A 62 26.33 -11.88 -15.54
N ASP A 63 26.61 -12.53 -14.40
CA ASP A 63 25.85 -13.68 -13.88
C ASP A 63 24.38 -13.33 -13.58
N LEU A 64 24.09 -12.07 -13.25
CA LEU A 64 22.72 -11.66 -13.04
C LEU A 64 21.99 -11.57 -14.39
N ASN A 65 20.75 -12.08 -14.42
CA ASN A 65 19.90 -11.99 -15.60
C ASN A 65 19.84 -10.55 -16.16
N SER A 66 20.00 -10.40 -17.47
CA SER A 66 20.04 -9.09 -18.15
C SER A 66 18.79 -8.25 -17.87
N THR A 67 17.62 -8.91 -17.82
CA THR A 67 16.35 -8.23 -17.54
C THR A 67 16.27 -7.69 -16.12
N ALA A 68 16.93 -8.35 -15.16
CA ALA A 68 17.02 -7.86 -13.77
C ALA A 68 17.96 -6.64 -13.68
N CYS A 69 19.06 -6.63 -14.45
CA CYS A 69 19.92 -5.44 -14.58
C CYS A 69 19.16 -4.25 -15.20
N GLN A 70 18.41 -4.49 -16.28
CA GLN A 70 17.57 -3.47 -16.93
C GLN A 70 16.53 -2.91 -15.95
N GLN A 71 15.88 -3.78 -15.14
CA GLN A 71 14.91 -3.32 -14.13
C GLN A 71 15.56 -2.46 -13.03
N ALA A 72 16.80 -2.76 -12.64
CA ALA A 72 17.54 -1.91 -11.71
C ALA A 72 17.79 -0.51 -12.29
N CYS A 73 18.15 -0.44 -13.58
CA CYS A 73 18.30 0.80 -14.34
C CYS A 73 16.97 1.58 -14.42
N GLU A 74 15.89 0.94 -14.86
CA GLU A 74 14.54 1.55 -14.97
C GLU A 74 14.07 2.15 -13.64
N ARG A 75 14.29 1.43 -12.53
CA ARG A 75 13.92 1.92 -11.19
C ARG A 75 14.74 3.15 -10.78
N THR A 76 16.01 3.19 -11.19
CA THR A 76 16.87 4.37 -10.97
C THR A 76 16.37 5.54 -11.79
N TRP A 77 16.15 5.32 -13.09
CA TRP A 77 15.65 6.35 -13.99
C TRP A 77 14.28 6.89 -13.59
N THR A 78 13.36 6.01 -13.15
CA THR A 78 12.06 6.45 -12.63
C THR A 78 12.20 7.37 -11.41
N ALA A 79 13.20 7.14 -10.56
CA ALA A 79 13.46 8.03 -9.42
C ALA A 79 14.00 9.38 -9.87
N ILE A 80 14.86 9.39 -10.89
CA ILE A 80 15.43 10.62 -11.52
C ILE A 80 14.30 11.41 -12.19
N LEU A 81 13.46 10.77 -13.02
CA LEU A 81 12.31 11.40 -13.67
C LEU A 81 11.35 12.02 -12.66
N ARG A 82 11.07 11.31 -11.57
CA ARG A 82 10.23 11.86 -10.49
C ARG A 82 10.83 13.14 -9.90
N PHE A 83 12.13 13.16 -9.71
CA PHE A 83 12.82 14.37 -9.23
C PHE A 83 12.67 15.52 -10.23
N TYR A 84 12.93 15.29 -11.52
CA TYR A 84 12.77 16.31 -12.56
C TYR A 84 11.32 16.81 -12.65
N ASN A 85 10.34 15.92 -12.65
CA ASN A 85 8.93 16.31 -12.69
C ASN A 85 8.53 17.13 -11.46
N ASN A 86 9.04 16.77 -10.27
CA ASN A 86 8.80 17.55 -9.06
C ASN A 86 9.45 18.95 -9.11
N CYS A 87 10.59 19.08 -9.78
CA CYS A 87 11.23 20.37 -10.01
C CYS A 87 10.43 21.20 -11.03
N LYS A 88 10.07 20.59 -12.17
CA LYS A 88 9.29 21.24 -13.23
C LYS A 88 7.93 21.74 -12.71
N ASN A 89 7.23 20.92 -11.94
CA ASN A 89 5.93 21.26 -11.37
C ASN A 89 6.02 22.11 -10.09
N GLN A 90 7.20 22.61 -9.74
CA GLN A 90 7.46 23.50 -8.59
C GLN A 90 6.84 22.99 -7.26
N ILE A 91 6.79 21.66 -7.06
CA ILE A 91 6.18 21.07 -5.86
C ILE A 91 6.82 21.67 -4.60
N ALA A 92 6.00 22.10 -3.65
CA ALA A 92 6.49 22.69 -2.40
C ALA A 92 7.33 21.71 -1.57
N GLY A 93 8.42 22.22 -0.96
CA GLY A 93 9.31 21.46 -0.11
C GLY A 93 10.37 20.63 -0.86
N LYS A 94 10.75 19.47 -0.29
CA LYS A 94 11.83 18.64 -0.85
C LYS A 94 11.41 17.99 -2.17
N LYS A 95 12.14 18.25 -3.24
CA LYS A 95 11.88 17.73 -4.60
C LYS A 95 12.10 16.22 -4.75
N GLY A 96 12.68 15.54 -3.75
CA GLY A 96 12.89 14.10 -3.76
C GLY A 96 14.11 13.64 -4.56
N TYR A 97 15.24 14.36 -4.43
CA TYR A 97 16.51 13.98 -5.07
C TYR A 97 16.82 12.51 -4.87
N PRO A 98 17.20 11.75 -5.90
CA PRO A 98 17.50 10.33 -5.81
C PRO A 98 18.64 10.05 -4.82
N LYS A 99 18.52 8.96 -4.05
CA LYS A 99 19.51 8.58 -3.05
C LYS A 99 20.06 7.19 -3.29
N TYR A 100 21.33 7.00 -2.95
CA TYR A 100 21.95 5.66 -2.94
C TYR A 100 21.17 4.71 -2.05
N SER A 101 20.93 3.51 -2.55
CA SER A 101 20.28 2.47 -1.77
C SER A 101 21.30 1.83 -0.81
N LYS A 102 21.05 1.94 0.49
CA LYS A 102 21.86 1.25 1.51
C LYS A 102 21.43 -0.21 1.70
N ARG A 103 20.16 -0.52 1.45
CA ARG A 103 19.59 -1.87 1.59
C ARG A 103 18.47 -2.07 0.58
N THR A 104 18.70 -2.92 -0.39
CA THR A 104 17.66 -3.43 -1.29
C THR A 104 17.16 -4.77 -0.76
N HIS A 105 15.86 -5.03 -0.91
CA HIS A 105 15.21 -6.26 -0.44
C HIS A 105 14.52 -7.02 -1.56
N SER A 106 14.72 -6.64 -2.81
CA SER A 106 14.05 -7.27 -3.94
C SER A 106 14.88 -7.23 -5.22
N VAL A 107 14.69 -8.24 -6.04
CA VAL A 107 15.13 -8.30 -7.44
C VAL A 107 13.93 -8.54 -8.32
N GLU A 108 13.92 -7.95 -9.52
CA GLU A 108 12.80 -7.96 -10.44
C GLU A 108 13.25 -8.46 -11.80
N PHE A 109 12.46 -9.35 -12.43
CA PHE A 109 12.74 -9.97 -13.71
C PHE A 109 11.61 -9.66 -14.69
N LYS A 110 11.95 -9.34 -15.94
CA LYS A 110 11.01 -9.25 -17.05
C LYS A 110 10.73 -10.67 -17.61
N LYS A 111 9.89 -10.76 -18.62
CA LYS A 111 9.33 -12.01 -19.17
C LYS A 111 10.38 -13.08 -19.52
N SER A 112 11.51 -12.72 -20.09
CA SER A 112 12.57 -13.68 -20.46
C SER A 112 13.43 -14.15 -19.29
N GLY A 113 13.27 -13.60 -18.09
CA GLY A 113 14.07 -13.94 -16.91
C GLY A 113 13.52 -15.07 -16.06
N TRP A 114 12.41 -15.70 -16.46
CA TRP A 114 11.73 -16.74 -15.69
C TRP A 114 10.87 -17.63 -16.56
N LYS A 115 10.55 -18.82 -16.05
CA LYS A 115 9.57 -19.77 -16.62
C LYS A 115 8.64 -20.24 -15.50
N LEU A 116 7.34 -20.25 -15.72
CA LEU A 116 6.32 -20.65 -14.75
C LEU A 116 5.73 -22.02 -15.14
N ASN A 117 5.83 -22.99 -14.24
CA ASN A 117 5.08 -24.23 -14.34
C ASN A 117 3.87 -24.16 -13.40
N ARG A 118 2.68 -24.00 -13.98
CA ARG A 118 1.43 -23.85 -13.22
C ARG A 118 1.00 -25.12 -12.53
N ASN A 119 1.11 -26.27 -13.23
CA ASN A 119 0.68 -27.57 -12.71
C ASN A 119 1.44 -27.96 -11.46
N SER A 120 2.76 -27.82 -11.46
CA SER A 120 3.61 -28.13 -10.31
C SER A 120 3.73 -26.98 -9.30
N LYS A 121 3.15 -25.81 -9.57
CA LYS A 121 3.32 -24.55 -8.80
C LYS A 121 4.80 -24.22 -8.58
N ARG A 122 5.60 -24.26 -9.65
CA ARG A 122 7.03 -23.98 -9.63
C ARG A 122 7.40 -22.84 -10.56
N ILE A 123 8.43 -22.11 -10.20
CA ILE A 123 9.01 -21.06 -11.02
C ILE A 123 10.51 -21.24 -11.13
N THR A 124 11.04 -21.18 -12.35
CA THR A 124 12.46 -21.27 -12.65
C THR A 124 12.98 -19.90 -13.07
N PHE A 125 14.09 -19.48 -12.49
CA PHE A 125 14.78 -18.23 -12.88
C PHE A 125 15.97 -18.57 -13.77
N THR A 126 16.06 -17.85 -14.90
CA THR A 126 17.10 -18.02 -15.90
C THR A 126 18.23 -17.01 -15.64
N ASP A 127 19.16 -17.36 -14.78
CA ASP A 127 20.33 -16.54 -14.45
C ASP A 127 21.58 -17.40 -14.21
N GLY A 128 22.77 -16.79 -14.30
CA GLY A 128 24.05 -17.43 -13.97
C GLY A 128 24.32 -17.57 -12.47
N LYS A 129 23.44 -17.05 -11.60
CA LYS A 129 23.59 -17.15 -10.14
C LYS A 129 23.03 -18.43 -9.54
N ASN A 130 22.47 -19.32 -10.36
CA ASN A 130 21.92 -20.61 -9.95
C ASN A 130 20.75 -20.49 -8.95
N ILE A 131 19.87 -19.49 -9.12
CA ILE A 131 18.60 -19.44 -8.38
C ILE A 131 17.77 -20.66 -8.73
N GLY A 132 17.68 -21.00 -10.03
CA GLY A 132 17.02 -22.20 -10.52
C GLY A 132 15.53 -22.28 -10.19
N GLU A 133 15.04 -23.49 -10.00
CA GLU A 133 13.62 -23.78 -9.79
C GLU A 133 13.23 -23.68 -8.30
N LEU A 134 12.14 -22.96 -8.00
CA LEU A 134 11.60 -22.76 -6.66
C LEU A 134 10.11 -23.09 -6.64
N LYS A 135 9.61 -23.68 -5.54
CA LYS A 135 8.19 -23.98 -5.33
C LYS A 135 7.46 -22.73 -4.82
N LEU A 136 6.30 -22.45 -5.42
CA LEU A 136 5.37 -21.40 -4.99
C LEU A 136 4.40 -21.97 -3.95
N ILE A 137 4.36 -21.36 -2.77
CA ILE A 137 3.47 -21.74 -1.67
C ILE A 137 2.42 -20.65 -1.49
N GLY A 138 1.16 -20.97 -1.70
CA GLY A 138 0.02 -20.08 -1.56
C GLY A 138 -1.28 -20.79 -1.97
N SER A 139 -2.41 -20.28 -1.49
CA SER A 139 -3.75 -20.85 -1.73
C SER A 139 -4.36 -20.39 -3.07
N ARG A 140 -3.86 -19.28 -3.64
CA ARG A 140 -4.42 -18.76 -4.90
C ARG A 140 -4.09 -19.66 -6.06
N ASP A 141 -5.06 -19.80 -6.96
CA ASP A 141 -4.87 -20.54 -8.18
C ASP A 141 -4.01 -19.78 -9.19
N LEU A 142 -3.09 -20.49 -9.85
CA LEU A 142 -2.24 -19.95 -10.90
C LEU A 142 -2.93 -19.95 -12.26
N PHE A 143 -4.07 -20.64 -12.41
CA PHE A 143 -4.87 -20.66 -13.63
C PHE A 143 -5.86 -19.48 -13.72
N TYR A 144 -5.99 -18.70 -12.66
CA TYR A 144 -6.86 -17.52 -12.61
C TYR A 144 -6.49 -16.41 -13.62
N PHE A 145 -5.29 -16.45 -14.20
CA PHE A 145 -4.79 -15.50 -15.18
C PHE A 145 -4.00 -16.21 -16.28
N GLN A 146 -3.85 -15.57 -17.42
CA GLN A 146 -3.01 -16.09 -18.50
C GLN A 146 -1.53 -15.69 -18.28
N GLU A 147 -0.58 -16.53 -18.73
CA GLU A 147 0.85 -16.27 -18.50
C GLU A 147 1.32 -14.99 -19.18
N TRP A 148 0.78 -14.67 -20.37
CA TRP A 148 1.10 -13.43 -21.08
C TRP A 148 0.71 -12.16 -20.32
N GLN A 149 -0.23 -12.24 -19.37
CA GLN A 149 -0.63 -11.14 -18.50
C GLN A 149 0.41 -10.83 -17.42
N ILE A 150 1.34 -11.74 -17.15
CA ILE A 150 2.45 -11.49 -16.21
C ILE A 150 3.46 -10.56 -16.87
N GLN A 151 3.52 -9.32 -16.44
CA GLN A 151 4.46 -8.33 -16.96
C GLN A 151 5.85 -8.48 -16.36
N ARG A 152 5.90 -8.75 -15.07
CA ARG A 152 7.14 -8.83 -14.29
C ARG A 152 6.96 -9.76 -13.10
N ILE A 153 8.07 -10.33 -12.67
CA ILE A 153 8.13 -11.07 -11.42
C ILE A 153 9.15 -10.41 -10.50
N ARG A 154 8.77 -10.23 -9.24
CA ARG A 154 9.65 -9.68 -8.21
C ARG A 154 9.86 -10.70 -7.11
N ILE A 155 11.11 -11.03 -6.80
CA ILE A 155 11.48 -11.74 -5.58
C ILE A 155 11.69 -10.70 -4.48
N VAL A 156 11.03 -10.88 -3.33
CA VAL A 156 11.14 -10.00 -2.16
C VAL A 156 11.63 -10.78 -0.97
N LYS A 157 12.71 -10.31 -0.34
CA LYS A 157 13.20 -10.84 0.93
C LYS A 157 12.45 -10.19 2.09
N ARG A 158 11.80 -11.01 2.92
CA ARG A 158 11.18 -10.59 4.17
C ARG A 158 11.88 -11.24 5.37
N ALA A 159 11.48 -10.89 6.58
CA ALA A 159 12.08 -11.43 7.80
C ALA A 159 11.90 -12.95 7.98
N ASP A 160 10.90 -13.54 7.35
CA ASP A 160 10.52 -14.96 7.46
C ASP A 160 10.74 -15.78 6.18
N GLY A 161 11.44 -15.21 5.19
CA GLY A 161 11.78 -15.90 3.94
C GLY A 161 11.62 -15.04 2.69
N TYR A 162 11.54 -15.71 1.55
CA TYR A 162 11.43 -15.07 0.24
C TYR A 162 10.04 -15.25 -0.34
N TYR A 163 9.60 -14.24 -1.09
CA TYR A 163 8.29 -14.18 -1.69
C TYR A 163 8.41 -13.82 -3.17
N CYS A 164 7.61 -14.45 -3.99
CA CYS A 164 7.46 -14.16 -5.40
C CYS A 164 6.18 -13.33 -5.59
N GLN A 165 6.32 -12.15 -6.15
CA GLN A 165 5.21 -11.29 -6.55
C GLN A 165 5.07 -11.35 -8.07
N LEU A 166 3.94 -11.87 -8.55
CA LEU A 166 3.56 -11.84 -9.96
C LEU A 166 2.80 -10.53 -10.21
N MET A 167 3.32 -9.68 -11.08
CA MET A 167 2.70 -8.41 -11.46
C MET A 167 1.93 -8.60 -12.75
N LEU A 168 0.61 -8.59 -12.64
CA LEU A 168 -0.32 -8.87 -13.75
C LEU A 168 -0.84 -7.57 -14.36
N LYS A 169 -0.88 -7.52 -15.68
CA LYS A 169 -1.62 -6.51 -16.42
C LYS A 169 -3.04 -7.04 -16.61
N LEU A 170 -3.87 -6.82 -15.61
CA LEU A 170 -5.28 -7.17 -15.60
C LEU A 170 -6.07 -5.91 -15.24
N ASP A 171 -7.19 -5.70 -15.90
CA ASP A 171 -8.21 -4.81 -15.36
C ASP A 171 -8.92 -5.55 -14.21
N ALA A 172 -9.05 -4.88 -13.09
CA ALA A 172 -9.70 -5.48 -11.92
C ALA A 172 -11.18 -5.77 -12.19
N ARG A 173 -11.79 -5.02 -13.11
CA ARG A 173 -13.19 -5.16 -13.52
C ARG A 173 -13.43 -6.43 -14.36
N ASP A 174 -12.46 -6.81 -15.19
CA ASP A 174 -12.58 -8.00 -16.06
C ASP A 174 -12.59 -9.31 -15.27
N ILE A 175 -12.11 -9.28 -14.01
CA ILE A 175 -11.87 -10.49 -13.21
C ILE A 175 -12.88 -10.62 -12.08
N THR A 176 -13.62 -9.56 -11.78
CA THR A 176 -14.58 -9.56 -10.68
C THR A 176 -15.98 -9.58 -11.26
N PRO A 177 -16.85 -10.51 -10.84
CA PRO A 177 -18.26 -10.44 -11.19
C PRO A 177 -18.79 -9.06 -10.84
N GLN A 178 -19.56 -8.46 -11.73
CA GLN A 178 -20.28 -7.24 -11.39
C GLN A 178 -21.13 -7.53 -10.17
N SER A 179 -20.87 -6.80 -9.10
CA SER A 179 -21.66 -6.90 -7.86
C SER A 179 -22.96 -6.15 -8.09
N GLU A 180 -24.10 -6.79 -7.86
CA GLU A 180 -25.39 -6.10 -7.87
C GLU A 180 -25.36 -4.88 -6.94
N SER A 181 -26.12 -3.85 -7.29
CA SER A 181 -26.26 -2.66 -6.44
C SER A 181 -26.90 -3.05 -5.11
N THR A 182 -26.34 -2.55 -4.02
CA THR A 182 -26.88 -2.78 -2.68
C THR A 182 -27.91 -1.71 -2.28
N GLY A 183 -27.93 -0.57 -2.98
CA GLY A 183 -28.72 0.61 -2.64
C GLY A 183 -28.21 1.38 -1.41
N HIS A 184 -27.10 0.94 -0.79
CA HIS A 184 -26.60 1.54 0.45
C HIS A 184 -25.40 2.46 0.25
N CYS A 185 -25.40 3.55 1.01
CA CYS A 185 -24.30 4.50 1.08
C CYS A 185 -23.84 4.67 2.53
N VAL A 186 -22.55 4.81 2.77
CA VAL A 186 -22.00 4.95 4.12
C VAL A 186 -20.94 6.04 4.21
N GLY A 187 -21.03 6.89 5.25
CA GLY A 187 -19.97 7.81 5.66
C GLY A 187 -19.15 7.22 6.81
N LEU A 188 -17.84 7.44 6.81
CA LEU A 188 -16.92 6.91 7.82
C LEU A 188 -16.14 8.05 8.48
N ASP A 189 -16.35 8.27 9.78
CA ASP A 189 -15.50 9.14 10.60
C ASP A 189 -14.40 8.32 11.28
N MET A 190 -13.14 8.63 10.98
CA MET A 190 -11.96 7.90 11.48
C MET A 190 -11.47 8.45 12.80
N GLY A 191 -11.48 7.63 13.86
CA GLY A 191 -11.12 8.05 15.22
C GLY A 191 -10.08 7.16 15.92
N LEU A 192 -9.67 7.59 17.13
CA LEU A 192 -8.77 6.82 18.00
C LEU A 192 -9.53 6.00 19.05
N LYS A 193 -10.70 6.46 19.47
CA LYS A 193 -11.61 5.71 20.37
C LYS A 193 -12.15 4.50 19.60
N TYR A 194 -12.80 4.78 18.50
CA TYR A 194 -13.18 3.80 17.47
C TYR A 194 -12.27 3.96 16.26
N LEU A 195 -11.99 2.88 15.55
CA LEU A 195 -11.24 2.94 14.30
C LEU A 195 -11.99 3.77 13.26
N TYR A 196 -13.29 3.57 13.23
CA TYR A 196 -14.26 4.47 12.62
C TYR A 196 -15.64 4.36 13.31
N ALA A 197 -16.45 5.40 13.19
CA ALA A 197 -17.89 5.37 13.35
C ALA A 197 -18.53 5.57 11.97
N ASP A 198 -19.61 4.85 11.68
CA ASP A 198 -20.33 4.98 10.40
C ASP A 198 -21.60 5.85 10.53
N SER A 199 -22.15 6.25 9.39
CA SER A 199 -23.38 7.06 9.33
C SER A 199 -24.62 6.33 9.87
N ASN A 200 -24.58 5.00 10.00
CA ASN A 200 -25.64 4.20 10.58
C ASN A 200 -25.52 4.07 12.12
N GLY A 201 -24.49 4.69 12.72
CA GLY A 201 -24.22 4.63 14.16
C GLY A 201 -23.41 3.41 14.60
N ASN A 202 -22.97 2.55 13.69
CA ASN A 202 -22.10 1.43 14.04
C ASN A 202 -20.67 1.91 14.27
N THR A 203 -19.97 1.26 15.18
CA THR A 203 -18.58 1.58 15.53
C THR A 203 -17.70 0.35 15.44
N VAL A 204 -16.43 0.54 15.05
CA VAL A 204 -15.43 -0.52 15.02
C VAL A 204 -14.26 -0.17 15.93
N GLU A 205 -13.94 -1.03 16.87
CA GLU A 205 -12.80 -0.81 17.76
C GLU A 205 -11.45 -1.02 17.07
N PRO A 206 -10.43 -0.20 17.39
CA PRO A 206 -9.08 -0.42 16.90
C PRO A 206 -8.47 -1.69 17.51
N PRO A 207 -7.88 -2.58 16.72
CA PRO A 207 -7.41 -3.91 17.19
C PRO A 207 -6.19 -3.85 18.10
N LYS A 208 -5.48 -2.72 18.15
CA LYS A 208 -4.32 -2.41 19.02
C LYS A 208 -3.21 -3.49 18.96
N TYR A 209 -2.95 -4.05 17.76
CA TYR A 209 -1.99 -5.16 17.57
C TYR A 209 -0.56 -4.83 18.02
N TYR A 210 -0.10 -3.61 17.76
CA TYR A 210 1.23 -3.20 18.22
C TYR A 210 1.29 -3.11 19.74
N ARG A 211 0.30 -2.48 20.38
CA ARG A 211 0.25 -2.35 21.83
C ARG A 211 0.21 -3.71 22.53
N LYS A 212 -0.58 -4.65 22.01
CA LYS A 212 -0.62 -6.04 22.50
C LYS A 212 0.74 -6.75 22.36
N ALA A 213 1.49 -6.46 21.30
CA ALA A 213 2.80 -7.07 21.03
C ALA A 213 3.98 -6.32 21.68
N GLU A 214 3.80 -5.11 22.20
CA GLU A 214 4.85 -4.17 22.59
C GLU A 214 5.82 -4.75 23.61
N LYS A 215 5.34 -5.34 24.69
CA LYS A 215 6.19 -5.97 25.73
C LYS A 215 7.13 -7.02 25.11
N ARG A 216 6.61 -7.88 24.24
CA ARG A 216 7.38 -8.91 23.52
C ARG A 216 8.40 -8.30 22.56
N LEU A 217 7.99 -7.29 21.78
CA LEU A 217 8.88 -6.61 20.82
C LEU A 217 10.02 -5.90 21.54
N ASN A 218 9.74 -5.23 22.67
CA ASN A 218 10.76 -4.59 23.50
C ASN A 218 11.76 -5.61 24.08
N LYS A 219 11.29 -6.78 24.54
CA LYS A 219 12.16 -7.88 24.99
C LYS A 219 13.08 -8.37 23.85
N LEU A 220 12.54 -8.56 22.64
CA LEU A 220 13.32 -8.96 21.46
C LEU A 220 14.31 -7.88 21.04
N ASN A 221 13.92 -6.60 21.11
CA ASN A 221 14.81 -5.48 20.81
C ASN A 221 15.98 -5.40 21.79
N ARG A 222 15.72 -5.48 23.12
CA ARG A 222 16.79 -5.52 24.13
C ARG A 222 17.79 -6.67 23.89
N ARG A 223 17.27 -7.89 23.57
CA ARG A 223 18.12 -9.04 23.23
C ARG A 223 18.99 -8.81 21.99
N LYS A 224 18.46 -8.14 20.98
CA LYS A 224 19.19 -7.74 19.77
C LYS A 224 20.25 -6.69 20.12
N SER A 225 19.88 -5.63 20.86
CA SER A 225 20.77 -4.50 21.20
C SER A 225 21.96 -4.95 22.04
N LYS A 226 21.76 -5.86 23.01
CA LYS A 226 22.87 -6.44 23.81
C LYS A 226 23.94 -7.17 22.98
N LYS A 227 23.62 -7.59 21.76
CA LYS A 227 24.54 -8.33 20.87
C LYS A 227 25.14 -7.45 19.76
N PHE A 228 24.75 -6.18 19.71
CA PHE A 228 25.22 -5.23 18.72
C PHE A 228 26.61 -4.72 19.06
N LYS A 229 27.55 -4.78 18.12
CA LYS A 229 28.89 -4.20 18.24
C LYS A 229 29.07 -3.12 17.18
N ARG A 230 29.28 -1.88 17.63
CA ARG A 230 29.49 -0.74 16.73
C ARG A 230 30.83 -0.88 16.00
N GLY A 231 30.89 -0.54 14.71
CA GLY A 231 32.12 -0.56 13.92
C GLY A 231 32.63 -1.95 13.54
N GLN A 232 31.98 -3.04 13.96
CA GLN A 232 32.43 -4.41 13.72
C GLN A 232 31.42 -5.21 12.90
N LYS A 233 31.93 -6.28 12.21
CA LYS A 233 31.08 -7.27 11.56
C LYS A 233 30.22 -7.97 12.61
N GLN A 234 28.90 -7.94 12.40
CA GLN A 234 27.96 -8.47 13.38
C GLN A 234 28.00 -9.99 13.46
N SER A 235 27.98 -10.52 14.68
CA SER A 235 28.00 -11.97 14.95
C SER A 235 26.75 -12.68 14.43
N ASN A 236 26.82 -14.00 14.27
CA ASN A 236 25.67 -14.83 13.90
C ASN A 236 24.56 -14.77 14.96
N ASN A 237 24.93 -14.63 16.24
CA ASN A 237 23.97 -14.48 17.33
C ASN A 237 23.22 -13.15 17.25
N TYR A 238 23.87 -12.06 16.83
CA TYR A 238 23.19 -10.79 16.53
C TYR A 238 22.23 -10.94 15.35
N LYS A 239 22.67 -11.57 14.26
CA LYS A 239 21.85 -11.81 13.05
C LYS A 239 20.58 -12.62 13.42
N LYS A 240 20.71 -13.70 14.19
CA LYS A 240 19.60 -14.52 14.69
C LYS A 240 18.64 -13.68 15.57
N ALA A 241 19.16 -12.87 16.48
CA ALA A 241 18.34 -12.00 17.34
C ALA A 241 17.61 -10.91 16.53
N SER A 242 18.30 -10.29 15.57
CA SER A 242 17.74 -9.31 14.65
C SER A 242 16.61 -9.91 13.80
N GLN A 243 16.79 -11.13 13.29
CA GLN A 243 15.75 -11.83 12.55
C GLN A 243 14.51 -12.13 13.41
N LYS A 244 14.70 -12.59 14.66
CA LYS A 244 13.57 -12.82 15.60
C LYS A 244 12.78 -11.53 15.86
N TYR A 245 13.48 -10.41 16.08
CA TYR A 245 12.86 -9.10 16.23
C TYR A 245 12.08 -8.67 14.98
N ALA A 246 12.70 -8.79 13.80
CA ALA A 246 12.06 -8.47 12.52
C ALA A 246 10.83 -9.35 12.23
N LYS A 247 10.87 -10.66 12.57
CA LYS A 247 9.71 -11.55 12.47
C LYS A 247 8.56 -11.11 13.40
N GLY A 248 8.88 -10.61 14.59
CA GLY A 248 7.88 -10.05 15.51
C GLY A 248 7.13 -8.85 14.90
N HIS A 249 7.86 -7.91 14.32
CA HIS A 249 7.25 -6.77 13.61
C HIS A 249 6.47 -7.18 12.37
N LEU A 250 6.99 -8.15 11.60
CA LEU A 250 6.28 -8.67 10.43
C LEU A 250 4.94 -9.30 10.80
N LYS A 251 4.84 -10.01 11.94
CA LYS A 251 3.58 -10.55 12.45
C LYS A 251 2.56 -9.43 12.71
N VAL A 252 2.95 -8.38 13.42
CA VAL A 252 2.08 -7.22 13.70
C VAL A 252 1.64 -6.53 12.41
N SER A 253 2.55 -6.34 11.46
CA SER A 253 2.25 -5.74 10.16
C SER A 253 1.19 -6.55 9.39
N ARG A 254 1.34 -7.88 9.35
CA ARG A 254 0.38 -8.76 8.67
C ARG A 254 -0.98 -8.79 9.36
N GLN A 255 -1.01 -8.80 10.69
CA GLN A 255 -2.26 -8.75 11.44
C GLN A 255 -3.05 -7.47 11.14
N ARG A 256 -2.37 -6.32 11.08
CA ARG A 256 -3.00 -5.04 10.69
C ARG A 256 -3.50 -5.07 9.26
N GLU A 257 -2.68 -5.58 8.35
CA GLU A 257 -3.02 -5.67 6.94
C GLU A 257 -4.24 -6.55 6.71
N GLU A 258 -4.27 -7.73 7.32
CA GLU A 258 -5.39 -8.66 7.19
C GLU A 258 -6.69 -8.11 7.80
N PHE A 259 -6.58 -7.44 8.95
CA PHE A 259 -7.72 -6.77 9.57
C PHE A 259 -8.29 -5.65 8.67
N ALA A 260 -7.42 -4.75 8.20
CA ALA A 260 -7.82 -3.66 7.32
C ALA A 260 -8.45 -4.18 6.02
N LYS A 261 -7.89 -5.28 5.48
CA LYS A 261 -8.38 -5.93 4.27
C LYS A 261 -9.78 -6.51 4.44
N LYS A 262 -9.99 -7.28 5.51
CA LYS A 262 -11.30 -7.88 5.81
C LYS A 262 -12.36 -6.82 6.06
N LEU A 263 -11.98 -5.76 6.79
CA LEU A 263 -12.89 -4.66 7.11
C LEU A 263 -13.27 -3.88 5.84
N ALA A 264 -12.28 -3.50 5.02
CA ALA A 264 -12.53 -2.83 3.75
C ALA A 264 -13.39 -3.68 2.79
N LEU A 265 -13.15 -4.99 2.73
CA LEU A 265 -13.94 -5.87 1.89
C LEU A 265 -15.41 -5.92 2.34
N ARG A 266 -15.69 -6.00 3.64
CA ARG A 266 -17.06 -5.95 4.18
C ARG A 266 -17.76 -4.65 3.81
N LEU A 267 -17.10 -3.49 4.01
CA LEU A 267 -17.65 -2.18 3.66
C LEU A 267 -18.02 -2.10 2.18
N ILE A 268 -17.13 -2.58 1.30
CA ILE A 268 -17.36 -2.58 -0.15
C ILE A 268 -18.47 -3.55 -0.59
N GLN A 269 -18.62 -4.69 0.09
CA GLN A 269 -19.67 -5.66 -0.22
C GLN A 269 -21.08 -5.19 0.23
N SER A 270 -21.14 -4.36 1.27
CA SER A 270 -22.39 -3.90 1.85
C SER A 270 -22.85 -2.52 1.36
N ASN A 271 -22.02 -1.80 0.57
CA ASN A 271 -22.34 -0.43 0.18
C ASN A 271 -21.88 -0.14 -1.25
N ASP A 272 -22.64 0.66 -1.96
CA ASP A 272 -22.31 1.13 -3.31
C ASP A 272 -21.44 2.38 -3.27
N LEU A 273 -21.60 3.22 -2.23
CA LEU A 273 -20.80 4.40 -1.98
C LEU A 273 -20.22 4.40 -0.57
N ILE A 274 -18.92 4.61 -0.47
CA ILE A 274 -18.19 4.77 0.79
C ILE A 274 -17.50 6.13 0.82
N ALA A 275 -18.02 7.03 1.66
CA ALA A 275 -17.40 8.33 1.93
C ALA A 275 -16.46 8.25 3.13
N GLN A 276 -15.26 8.81 3.03
CA GLN A 276 -14.28 8.80 4.11
C GLN A 276 -13.51 10.12 4.17
N VAL A 277 -13.00 10.48 5.36
CA VAL A 277 -12.19 11.69 5.50
C VAL A 277 -10.81 11.58 4.89
N ASP A 278 -10.33 12.65 4.23
CA ASP A 278 -8.95 12.76 3.74
C ASP A 278 -7.99 13.17 4.87
N LEU A 279 -7.70 12.25 5.78
CA LEU A 279 -6.80 12.50 6.89
C LEU A 279 -5.32 12.61 6.41
N LYS A 280 -4.69 13.74 6.67
CA LYS A 280 -3.25 13.94 6.46
C LYS A 280 -2.47 13.27 7.60
N VAL A 281 -2.49 11.92 7.65
CA VAL A 281 -1.90 11.10 8.71
C VAL A 281 -0.44 11.47 9.00
N LYS A 282 0.35 11.85 7.97
CA LYS A 282 1.74 12.31 8.15
C LYS A 282 1.88 13.51 9.08
N ASN A 283 0.89 14.40 9.11
CA ASN A 283 0.89 15.55 10.00
C ASN A 283 0.45 15.14 11.40
N LEU A 284 -0.54 14.28 11.52
CA LEU A 284 -1.06 13.79 12.80
C LEU A 284 -0.01 13.02 13.62
N VAL A 285 0.85 12.22 12.97
CA VAL A 285 1.92 11.49 13.66
C VAL A 285 3.07 12.36 14.15
N ARG A 286 3.10 13.67 13.85
CA ARG A 286 4.04 14.62 14.45
C ARG A 286 3.75 14.84 15.95
N ASN A 287 2.49 14.69 16.37
CA ASN A 287 2.12 14.69 17.78
C ASN A 287 2.66 13.41 18.44
N ARG A 288 3.74 13.56 19.22
CA ARG A 288 4.44 12.45 19.88
C ARG A 288 3.55 11.65 20.83
N LYS A 289 2.58 12.31 21.50
CA LYS A 289 1.64 11.67 22.45
C LYS A 289 0.69 10.72 21.73
N LEU A 290 0.22 11.07 20.52
CA LEU A 290 -0.76 10.31 19.73
C LEU A 290 -0.14 9.43 18.66
N ALA A 291 1.10 9.68 18.23
CA ALA A 291 1.77 9.01 17.11
C ALA A 291 1.72 7.48 17.20
N LYS A 292 1.91 6.91 18.40
CA LYS A 292 1.85 5.46 18.62
C LYS A 292 0.44 4.90 18.33
N SER A 293 -0.60 5.57 18.83
CA SER A 293 -2.00 5.17 18.66
C SER A 293 -2.44 5.33 17.19
N ILE A 294 -2.08 6.43 16.54
CA ILE A 294 -2.37 6.70 15.13
C ILE A 294 -1.71 5.65 14.23
N ASN A 295 -0.44 5.33 14.48
CA ASN A 295 0.26 4.28 13.74
C ASN A 295 -0.34 2.88 13.99
N ASP A 296 -0.87 2.63 15.19
CA ASP A 296 -1.49 1.34 15.52
C ASP A 296 -2.90 1.21 14.91
N ALA A 297 -3.65 2.29 14.82
CA ALA A 297 -4.95 2.34 14.15
C ALA A 297 -4.84 2.00 12.65
N GLY A 298 -3.80 2.49 11.96
CA GLY A 298 -3.52 2.10 10.58
C GLY A 298 -4.48 2.69 9.55
N TRP A 299 -5.05 3.87 9.79
CA TRP A 299 -6.04 4.55 8.91
C TRP A 299 -5.62 4.60 7.44
N SER A 300 -4.37 4.98 7.14
CA SER A 300 -3.87 5.00 5.76
C SER A 300 -3.88 3.62 5.08
N GLN A 301 -3.79 2.54 5.87
CA GLN A 301 -3.83 1.17 5.34
C GLN A 301 -5.26 0.75 5.04
N LEU A 302 -6.20 1.08 5.94
CA LEU A 302 -7.63 0.84 5.74
C LEU A 302 -8.12 1.59 4.49
N ARG A 303 -7.83 2.91 4.39
CA ARG A 303 -8.18 3.73 3.22
C ARG A 303 -7.70 3.11 1.91
N LYS A 304 -6.43 2.70 1.83
CA LYS A 304 -5.88 2.06 0.62
C LYS A 304 -6.60 0.78 0.24
N TRP A 305 -7.07 0.00 1.23
CA TRP A 305 -7.82 -1.22 0.95
C TRP A 305 -9.25 -0.93 0.53
N ILE A 306 -9.89 0.11 1.09
CA ILE A 306 -11.21 0.60 0.64
C ILE A 306 -11.10 1.05 -0.83
N GLU A 307 -10.15 1.95 -1.16
CA GLU A 307 -9.91 2.41 -2.53
C GLU A 307 -9.60 1.24 -3.49
N TYR A 308 -8.76 0.30 -3.08
CA TYR A 308 -8.41 -0.87 -3.89
C TYR A 308 -9.63 -1.76 -4.18
N PHE A 309 -10.42 -2.06 -3.17
CA PHE A 309 -11.61 -2.88 -3.36
C PHE A 309 -12.74 -2.11 -4.04
N GLY A 310 -12.85 -0.81 -3.85
CA GLY A 310 -13.77 0.05 -4.59
C GLY A 310 -13.56 -0.10 -6.09
N ILE A 311 -12.31 0.12 -6.56
CA ILE A 311 -11.95 -0.09 -7.97
C ILE A 311 -12.22 -1.53 -8.41
N LYS A 312 -11.88 -2.51 -7.56
CA LYS A 312 -12.03 -3.93 -7.91
C LYS A 312 -13.49 -4.37 -8.06
N TYR A 313 -14.39 -3.86 -7.25
CA TYR A 313 -15.81 -4.26 -7.22
C TYR A 313 -16.74 -3.22 -7.85
N GLY A 314 -16.18 -2.21 -8.52
CA GLY A 314 -16.97 -1.16 -9.17
C GLY A 314 -17.76 -0.28 -8.17
N ARG A 315 -17.29 -0.15 -6.92
CA ARG A 315 -17.93 0.66 -5.89
C ARG A 315 -17.28 2.03 -5.77
N LEU A 316 -18.09 3.04 -5.50
CA LEU A 316 -17.63 4.41 -5.40
C LEU A 316 -16.97 4.65 -4.04
N THR A 317 -15.78 5.23 -4.05
CA THR A 317 -15.05 5.59 -2.82
C THR A 317 -14.61 7.04 -2.89
N ILE A 318 -15.12 7.87 -2.00
CA ILE A 318 -14.91 9.32 -1.99
C ILE A 318 -14.16 9.74 -0.73
N ALA A 319 -13.12 10.54 -0.90
CA ALA A 319 -12.39 11.15 0.21
C ALA A 319 -12.77 12.63 0.32
N VAL A 320 -13.37 13.03 1.46
CA VAL A 320 -13.82 14.40 1.70
C VAL A 320 -12.90 15.18 2.63
N ASN A 321 -12.93 16.49 2.55
CA ASN A 321 -12.18 17.38 3.43
C ASN A 321 -12.69 17.22 4.89
N PRO A 322 -11.81 16.97 5.88
CA PRO A 322 -12.16 16.79 7.29
C PRO A 322 -12.69 18.06 7.98
N ALA A 323 -12.53 19.23 7.38
CA ALA A 323 -12.90 20.49 8.01
C ALA A 323 -14.39 20.53 8.42
N TYR A 324 -14.62 20.83 9.69
CA TYR A 324 -15.94 21.05 10.30
C TYR A 324 -16.90 19.85 10.35
N THR A 325 -16.51 18.66 9.89
CA THR A 325 -17.38 17.48 9.84
C THR A 325 -17.98 17.13 11.21
N SER A 326 -17.25 17.35 12.32
CA SER A 326 -17.71 17.11 13.69
C SER A 326 -18.31 18.33 14.39
N GLN A 327 -18.41 19.47 13.71
CA GLN A 327 -18.90 20.74 14.29
C GLN A 327 -20.17 21.25 13.62
N GLU A 328 -20.32 20.98 12.34
CA GLU A 328 -21.48 21.39 11.54
C GLU A 328 -22.72 20.60 11.93
N CYS A 329 -23.80 21.30 12.29
CA CYS A 329 -25.07 20.65 12.56
C CYS A 329 -25.69 20.11 11.28
N LEU A 330 -26.08 18.84 11.27
CA LEU A 330 -26.66 18.19 10.10
C LEU A 330 -27.99 18.85 9.66
N ASN A 331 -28.78 19.30 10.61
CA ASN A 331 -30.10 19.89 10.36
C ASN A 331 -30.02 21.35 9.86
N CYS A 332 -29.36 22.26 10.59
CA CYS A 332 -29.39 23.69 10.28
C CYS A 332 -28.06 24.25 9.72
N GLY A 333 -27.03 23.44 9.57
CA GLY A 333 -25.70 23.85 9.05
C GLY A 333 -24.88 24.74 10.00
N ARG A 334 -25.39 25.13 11.18
CA ARG A 334 -24.66 25.97 12.13
C ARG A 334 -23.44 25.28 12.67
N LEU A 335 -22.31 26.01 12.74
CA LEU A 335 -21.05 25.50 13.30
C LEU A 335 -21.06 25.66 14.83
N ILE A 336 -20.92 24.55 15.56
CA ILE A 336 -20.87 24.53 17.01
C ILE A 336 -19.49 24.04 17.45
N GLN A 337 -18.73 24.92 18.08
CA GLN A 337 -17.45 24.57 18.66
C GLN A 337 -17.63 23.66 19.88
N LYS A 338 -16.86 22.57 19.93
CA LYS A 338 -16.91 21.60 21.04
C LYS A 338 -15.52 21.16 21.43
N SER A 339 -15.33 20.90 22.70
CA SER A 339 -14.11 20.24 23.16
C SER A 339 -14.08 18.78 22.66
N LEU A 340 -12.89 18.20 22.59
CA LEU A 340 -12.71 16.80 22.19
C LEU A 340 -13.34 15.78 23.16
N SER A 341 -13.63 16.19 24.37
CA SER A 341 -14.26 15.38 25.42
C SER A 341 -15.78 15.26 25.25
N VAL A 342 -16.44 16.26 24.64
CA VAL A 342 -17.89 16.25 24.41
C VAL A 342 -18.23 15.29 23.28
N ARG A 343 -19.07 14.30 23.59
CA ARG A 343 -19.45 13.24 22.64
C ARG A 343 -20.84 13.43 22.03
N THR A 344 -21.67 14.25 22.64
CA THR A 344 -22.99 14.54 22.11
C THR A 344 -22.99 15.89 21.38
N HIS A 345 -23.59 15.92 20.21
CA HIS A 345 -23.92 17.17 19.52
C HIS A 345 -25.28 17.65 20.00
N VAL A 346 -25.33 18.85 20.51
CA VAL A 346 -26.56 19.55 20.88
C VAL A 346 -26.58 20.88 20.14
N CYS A 347 -27.61 21.14 19.36
CA CYS A 347 -27.80 22.38 18.60
C CYS A 347 -28.99 23.17 19.10
N SER A 348 -28.90 24.50 19.00
CA SER A 348 -30.05 25.41 19.32
C SER A 348 -31.27 25.21 18.41
N CYS A 349 -31.13 24.48 17.28
CA CYS A 349 -32.27 24.09 16.43
C CYS A 349 -33.01 22.84 16.96
N GLY A 350 -32.67 22.32 18.14
CA GLY A 350 -33.24 21.12 18.72
C GLY A 350 -32.58 19.79 18.29
N TYR A 351 -31.65 19.81 17.32
CA TYR A 351 -30.98 18.58 16.87
C TYR A 351 -29.99 18.08 17.92
N VAL A 352 -30.15 16.81 18.32
CA VAL A 352 -29.28 16.12 19.26
C VAL A 352 -28.84 14.77 18.66
N GLU A 353 -27.53 14.49 18.60
CA GLU A 353 -27.00 13.23 18.05
C GLU A 353 -25.63 12.91 18.68
N ASP A 354 -25.20 11.63 18.59
CA ASP A 354 -23.81 11.27 18.87
C ASP A 354 -22.87 12.00 17.90
N ARG A 355 -21.80 12.58 18.43
CA ARG A 355 -20.86 13.40 17.65
C ARG A 355 -20.17 12.63 16.54
N ASP A 356 -19.78 11.38 16.81
CA ASP A 356 -19.02 10.57 15.86
C ASP A 356 -19.97 10.08 14.73
N LYS A 357 -21.25 9.75 15.06
CA LYS A 357 -22.30 9.46 14.06
C LYS A 357 -22.66 10.69 13.23
N MET A 358 -22.86 11.85 13.86
CA MET A 358 -23.13 13.09 13.14
C MET A 358 -21.98 13.45 12.19
N ALA A 359 -20.72 13.27 12.62
CA ALA A 359 -19.55 13.49 11.76
C ALA A 359 -19.58 12.58 10.54
N ALA A 360 -19.93 11.30 10.71
CA ALA A 360 -20.04 10.34 9.62
C ALA A 360 -21.18 10.71 8.64
N LEU A 361 -22.31 11.19 9.15
CA LEU A 361 -23.41 11.71 8.32
C LEU A 361 -22.99 12.96 7.51
N ASN A 362 -22.28 13.91 8.14
CA ASN A 362 -21.72 15.07 7.45
C ASN A 362 -20.68 14.69 6.39
N ILE A 363 -19.89 13.65 6.63
CA ILE A 363 -18.95 13.11 5.64
C ILE A 363 -19.72 12.55 4.44
N LEU A 364 -20.79 11.81 4.67
CA LEU A 364 -21.65 11.27 3.62
C LEU A 364 -22.31 12.40 2.83
N LYS A 365 -22.92 13.38 3.52
CA LYS A 365 -23.54 14.57 2.91
C LYS A 365 -22.54 15.33 2.03
N LYS A 366 -21.33 15.59 2.50
CA LYS A 366 -20.29 16.28 1.70
C LYS A 366 -19.87 15.47 0.46
N ALA A 367 -19.85 14.16 0.54
CA ALA A 367 -19.51 13.30 -0.60
C ALA A 367 -20.64 13.32 -1.66
N THR A 368 -21.90 13.33 -1.24
CA THR A 368 -23.05 13.34 -2.16
C THR A 368 -23.26 14.71 -2.80
N ILE A 369 -23.29 15.80 -2.03
CA ILE A 369 -23.52 17.16 -2.53
C ILE A 369 -22.35 17.66 -3.38
N GLY A 370 -21.11 17.44 -2.97
CA GLY A 370 -19.91 17.93 -3.66
C GLY A 370 -19.67 17.29 -5.03
N HIS A 371 -20.28 16.16 -5.30
CA HIS A 371 -20.11 15.44 -6.57
C HIS A 371 -21.26 15.61 -7.56
N ILE A 372 -22.45 16.03 -7.13
CA ILE A 372 -23.57 16.27 -8.05
C ILE A 372 -23.23 17.38 -9.08
N GLY A 373 -22.38 18.35 -8.74
CA GLY A 373 -21.97 19.44 -9.64
C GLY A 373 -20.78 19.12 -10.57
N SER A 374 -19.92 18.14 -10.24
CA SER A 374 -18.72 17.82 -11.03
C SER A 374 -18.87 16.53 -11.89
N TRP A 375 -19.96 15.83 -11.78
CA TRP A 375 -20.18 14.54 -12.44
C TRP A 375 -20.51 14.64 -13.93
N SER A 376 -20.76 15.85 -14.44
CA SER A 376 -21.07 16.04 -15.86
C SER A 376 -19.87 15.94 -16.80
N SER A 377 -18.62 16.07 -16.33
CA SER A 377 -17.43 16.10 -17.17
C SER A 377 -16.51 14.86 -17.12
N ASP A 378 -16.49 14.13 -15.99
CA ASP A 378 -15.54 13.02 -15.80
C ASP A 378 -16.15 11.60 -15.95
N LEU A 379 -17.47 11.52 -16.14
CA LEU A 379 -18.22 10.24 -16.24
C LEU A 379 -17.92 9.43 -17.48
N ASN A 380 -17.40 10.04 -18.54
CA ASN A 380 -17.03 9.34 -19.77
C ASN A 380 -15.84 8.38 -19.63
N ALA A 381 -15.08 8.49 -18.53
CA ALA A 381 -13.94 7.61 -18.24
C ALA A 381 -14.31 6.31 -17.50
N TRP A 382 -15.53 6.21 -16.92
CA TRP A 382 -15.88 5.15 -15.96
C TRP A 382 -17.14 4.35 -16.31
N GLY A 383 -17.72 4.55 -17.49
CA GLY A 383 -18.96 3.88 -17.88
C GLY A 383 -20.17 4.36 -17.07
N ASP A 384 -21.32 4.31 -17.69
CA ASP A 384 -22.61 4.84 -17.28
C ASP A 384 -22.98 4.54 -15.81
N LEU A 385 -22.64 5.45 -14.89
CA LEU A 385 -23.05 5.44 -13.48
C LEU A 385 -24.43 6.06 -13.26
N SER A 386 -25.08 6.55 -14.33
CA SER A 386 -26.41 7.13 -14.27
C SER A 386 -27.46 6.14 -13.74
N SER A 387 -27.31 4.84 -14.00
CA SER A 387 -28.19 3.79 -13.46
C SER A 387 -28.11 3.59 -11.94
N ILE A 388 -26.96 3.90 -11.32
CA ILE A 388 -26.79 3.79 -9.87
C ILE A 388 -27.46 4.95 -9.14
N LEU A 389 -27.55 6.13 -9.77
CA LEU A 389 -28.14 7.33 -9.15
C LEU A 389 -29.63 7.46 -9.40
N VAL A 390 -30.15 6.95 -10.52
CA VAL A 390 -31.59 7.00 -10.83
C VAL A 390 -32.40 5.97 -10.02
N GLY A 391 -31.75 4.90 -9.53
CA GLY A 391 -32.36 3.92 -8.63
C GLY A 391 -32.35 4.31 -7.15
N SER A 392 -31.67 5.39 -6.75
CA SER A 392 -31.45 5.72 -5.33
C SER A 392 -32.06 7.04 -4.88
N ASN A 393 -33.36 7.16 -4.95
CA ASN A 393 -34.08 8.01 -3.98
C ASN A 393 -33.76 7.56 -2.53
N THR A 394 -33.27 6.33 -2.33
CA THR A 394 -32.92 5.74 -1.03
C THR A 394 -31.68 6.36 -0.36
N CYS A 395 -30.73 6.94 -1.10
CA CYS A 395 -29.60 7.64 -0.47
C CYS A 395 -29.98 9.01 0.12
N GLN A 396 -31.10 9.63 -0.36
CA GLN A 396 -31.60 10.86 0.20
C GLN A 396 -32.51 10.62 1.42
N ASP A 397 -33.20 9.48 1.48
CA ASP A 397 -34.12 9.16 2.59
C ASP A 397 -33.37 8.87 3.91
N ASN A 398 -32.12 8.42 3.86
CA ASN A 398 -31.28 8.26 5.06
C ASN A 398 -30.70 9.57 5.61
N LEU A 399 -30.90 10.70 4.95
CA LEU A 399 -30.49 12.03 5.42
C LEU A 399 -31.67 12.82 6.04
N SER A 400 -32.91 12.31 5.91
CA SER A 400 -34.15 12.95 6.40
C SER A 400 -34.84 12.18 7.54
N GLN A 401 -34.28 11.09 8.05
CA GLN A 401 -34.71 10.40 9.27
C GLN A 401 -33.68 10.64 10.42
#